data_8c4afba314f03caab09297f916cfd14b
#
_entry.id   8c4afba314f03caab09297f916cfd14b
#
_cell.length_a   1.000
_cell.length_b   1.000
_cell.length_c   1.000
_cell.angle_alpha   90.00
_cell.angle_beta   90.00
_cell.angle_gamma   90.00
#
_symmetry.space_group_name_H-M   'P 1'
#
loop_
_entity.id
_entity.type
_entity.pdbx_description
1 polymer ?
#
loop_
_entity_poly.entity_id
_entity_poly.type
_entity_poly.pdbx_seq_one_letter_code
_entity_poly.pdbx_strand_id
1 'polypeptide(L)'
;MRASILAILILGGIVLNIKAQFSYNEKGQAIPPASQPFGKEAFESTGHTVIRWLGNAGFLINSRGTCLMVDPMLKGFDMPLLINMPIAPKDVPHLDAVLITHCDNDHYSVPTCTEMSSVCREYHSTFYMDSLMETQGLNSFGHRIGETFNVGPISIKLTPAYHTWQNEYPGYTREFKVEDYCGFLMKTPDGLIWAPGDSRFLPEFLELPAPDVIFFDFSEVMTSWRKTVQTEAVQDRVQEDQERHSRRKLLRENRRKL
;
A
#
# COMPACT_ATOMS: atom_id res chain seq x y z
N MET A 1 11.45 -13.22 25.03
CA MET A 1 10.04 -12.80 25.24
C MET A 1 9.31 -12.97 23.92
N ARG A 2 8.21 -13.70 23.87
CA ARG A 2 7.42 -13.90 22.63
C ARG A 2 6.46 -12.73 22.50
N ALA A 3 6.65 -11.88 21.50
CA ALA A 3 5.67 -10.85 21.17
C ALA A 3 4.57 -11.49 20.32
N SER A 4 3.34 -11.53 20.83
CA SER A 4 2.16 -11.96 20.08
C SER A 4 1.37 -10.73 19.69
N ILE A 5 1.15 -10.53 18.40
CA ILE A 5 0.22 -9.52 17.88
C ILE A 5 -1.13 -10.21 17.73
N LEU A 6 -2.14 -9.69 18.41
CA LEU A 6 -3.53 -10.14 18.30
C LEU A 6 -4.24 -9.23 17.30
N ALA A 7 -4.54 -9.73 16.10
CA ALA A 7 -5.45 -9.07 15.16
C ALA A 7 -6.86 -9.63 15.35
N ILE A 8 -7.84 -8.77 15.61
CA ILE A 8 -9.25 -9.13 15.73
C ILE A 8 -9.96 -8.72 14.43
N LEU A 9 -10.33 -9.70 13.63
CA LEU A 9 -11.20 -9.51 12.46
C LEU A 9 -12.63 -9.87 12.85
N ILE A 10 -13.55 -8.91 12.76
CA ILE A 10 -14.99 -9.13 12.97
C ILE A 10 -15.65 -9.23 11.60
N LEU A 11 -15.93 -10.46 11.15
CA LEU A 11 -16.73 -10.77 9.98
C LEU A 11 -18.03 -11.45 10.44
N GLY A 12 -19.15 -10.77 10.29
CA GLY A 12 -20.47 -11.39 10.43
C GLY A 12 -20.75 -12.12 11.75
N GLY A 13 -20.29 -11.59 12.90
CA GLY A 13 -20.51 -12.17 14.22
C GLY A 13 -19.55 -13.30 14.63
N ILE A 14 -18.55 -13.63 13.80
CA ILE A 14 -17.50 -14.60 14.14
C ILE A 14 -16.23 -13.82 14.47
N VAL A 15 -15.78 -13.89 15.72
CA VAL A 15 -14.49 -13.35 16.16
C VAL A 15 -13.41 -14.37 15.83
N LEU A 16 -12.65 -14.14 14.76
CA LEU A 16 -11.45 -14.90 14.46
C LEU A 16 -10.24 -14.31 15.18
N ASN A 17 -9.76 -14.99 16.22
CA ASN A 17 -8.48 -14.65 16.84
C ASN A 17 -7.34 -15.19 15.99
N ILE A 18 -6.77 -14.37 15.12
CA ILE A 18 -5.55 -14.73 14.39
C ILE A 18 -4.36 -14.31 15.22
N LYS A 19 -3.67 -15.28 15.82
CA LYS A 19 -2.35 -15.06 16.43
C LYS A 19 -1.31 -15.16 15.33
N ALA A 20 -0.80 -14.03 14.86
CA ALA A 20 0.41 -14.04 14.06
C ALA A 20 1.58 -14.44 14.97
N GLN A 21 2.13 -15.62 14.75
CA GLN A 21 3.31 -16.12 15.46
C GLN A 21 4.52 -15.88 14.56
N PHE A 22 5.32 -14.86 14.89
CA PHE A 22 6.60 -14.64 14.23
C PHE A 22 7.62 -15.68 14.70
N SER A 23 8.30 -16.31 13.74
CA SER A 23 9.50 -17.10 13.98
C SER A 23 10.72 -16.18 13.88
N TYR A 24 11.75 -16.47 14.69
CA TYR A 24 13.00 -15.71 14.68
C TYR A 24 14.16 -16.66 14.38
N ASN A 25 15.13 -16.19 13.58
CA ASN A 25 16.37 -16.92 13.35
C ASN A 25 17.30 -16.81 14.58
N GLU A 26 18.46 -17.50 14.54
CA GLU A 26 19.44 -17.50 15.63
C GLU A 26 20.02 -16.10 15.94
N LYS A 27 19.95 -15.16 14.99
CA LYS A 27 20.37 -13.76 15.14
C LYS A 27 19.27 -12.86 15.71
N GLY A 28 18.10 -13.42 16.06
CA GLY A 28 16.95 -12.65 16.56
C GLY A 28 16.19 -11.88 15.51
N GLN A 29 16.45 -12.10 14.22
CA GLN A 29 15.72 -11.48 13.12
C GLN A 29 14.42 -12.26 12.86
N ALA A 30 13.32 -11.55 12.58
CA ALA A 30 12.08 -12.18 12.19
C ALA A 30 12.28 -12.97 10.88
N ILE A 31 11.77 -14.19 10.84
CA ILE A 31 11.73 -15.00 9.63
C ILE A 31 10.46 -14.60 8.89
N PRO A 32 10.57 -14.02 7.68
CA PRO A 32 9.40 -13.65 6.89
C PRO A 32 8.64 -14.90 6.43
N PRO A 33 7.37 -14.78 6.08
CA PRO A 33 6.64 -15.87 5.44
C PRO A 33 7.34 -16.24 4.13
N ALA A 34 7.29 -17.54 3.78
CA ALA A 34 7.80 -17.98 2.48
C ALA A 34 7.00 -17.32 1.35
N SER A 35 7.69 -16.80 0.34
CA SER A 35 7.03 -16.35 -0.88
C SER A 35 6.35 -17.55 -1.57
N GLN A 36 5.25 -17.30 -2.24
CA GLN A 36 4.53 -18.30 -3.02
C GLN A 36 4.81 -18.03 -4.51
N PRO A 37 5.69 -18.80 -5.16
CA PRO A 37 5.96 -18.62 -6.58
C PRO A 37 4.70 -18.79 -7.42
N PHE A 38 4.59 -18.01 -8.48
CA PHE A 38 3.50 -18.09 -9.45
C PHE A 38 4.05 -17.83 -10.87
N GLY A 39 3.31 -18.27 -11.88
CA GLY A 39 3.65 -18.11 -13.27
C GLY A 39 2.63 -17.23 -14.02
N LYS A 40 2.52 -17.46 -15.32
CA LYS A 40 1.67 -16.71 -16.24
C LYS A 40 0.18 -16.77 -15.88
N GLU A 41 -0.24 -17.84 -15.22
CA GLU A 41 -1.63 -18.04 -14.76
C GLU A 41 -2.09 -16.95 -13.79
N ALA A 42 -1.16 -16.30 -13.09
CA ALA A 42 -1.49 -15.19 -12.19
C ALA A 42 -1.99 -13.93 -12.92
N PHE A 43 -1.73 -13.83 -14.22
CA PHE A 43 -2.08 -12.70 -15.07
C PHE A 43 -3.31 -12.98 -15.97
N GLU A 44 -3.81 -14.22 -15.96
CA GLU A 44 -5.02 -14.57 -16.70
C GLU A 44 -6.26 -13.94 -16.07
N SER A 45 -7.30 -13.77 -16.88
CA SER A 45 -8.56 -13.20 -16.40
C SER A 45 -9.22 -14.13 -15.37
N THR A 46 -9.57 -13.56 -14.22
CA THR A 46 -10.27 -14.23 -13.12
C THR A 46 -11.68 -13.68 -12.98
N GLY A 47 -12.57 -14.40 -12.31
CA GLY A 47 -13.94 -13.93 -12.02
C GLY A 47 -14.01 -12.85 -10.95
N HIS A 48 -12.91 -12.55 -10.26
CA HIS A 48 -12.80 -11.62 -9.14
C HIS A 48 -11.40 -11.03 -9.07
N THR A 49 -11.22 -10.00 -8.24
CA THR A 49 -9.91 -9.39 -7.98
C THR A 49 -9.06 -10.31 -7.10
N VAL A 50 -7.84 -10.59 -7.55
CA VAL A 50 -6.84 -11.39 -6.83
C VAL A 50 -5.63 -10.52 -6.53
N ILE A 51 -5.13 -10.61 -5.31
CA ILE A 51 -3.95 -9.89 -4.85
C ILE A 51 -2.88 -10.89 -4.48
N ARG A 52 -1.65 -10.67 -4.94
CA ARG A 52 -0.47 -11.48 -4.61
C ARG A 52 0.65 -10.60 -4.10
N TRP A 53 1.23 -10.98 -2.98
CA TRP A 53 2.42 -10.33 -2.47
C TRP A 53 3.64 -10.69 -3.30
N LEU A 54 4.39 -9.68 -3.74
CA LEU A 54 5.59 -9.84 -4.55
C LEU A 54 6.88 -9.95 -3.71
N GLY A 55 6.76 -9.73 -2.44
CA GLY A 55 7.88 -9.51 -1.53
C GLY A 55 8.07 -8.03 -1.24
N ASN A 56 8.72 -7.73 -0.11
CA ASN A 56 8.91 -6.35 0.36
C ASN A 56 7.58 -5.58 0.33
N ALA A 57 7.56 -4.34 -0.16
CA ALA A 57 6.35 -3.52 -0.31
C ALA A 57 5.50 -3.85 -1.55
N GLY A 58 5.95 -4.78 -2.42
CA GLY A 58 5.36 -5.01 -3.73
C GLY A 58 4.12 -5.90 -3.74
N PHE A 59 3.14 -5.56 -4.61
CA PHE A 59 1.91 -6.34 -4.84
C PHE A 59 1.56 -6.42 -6.31
N LEU A 60 1.09 -7.61 -6.73
CA LEU A 60 0.37 -7.82 -7.99
C LEU A 60 -1.13 -7.81 -7.69
N ILE A 61 -1.88 -6.98 -8.40
CA ILE A 61 -3.33 -6.90 -8.36
C ILE A 61 -3.83 -7.30 -9.75
N ASN A 62 -4.52 -8.43 -9.84
CA ASN A 62 -5.24 -8.85 -11.04
C ASN A 62 -6.73 -8.68 -10.79
N SER A 63 -7.32 -7.66 -11.38
CA SER A 63 -8.76 -7.41 -11.31
C SER A 63 -9.42 -7.82 -12.60
N ARG A 64 -9.86 -9.10 -12.64
CA ARG A 64 -10.60 -9.68 -13.77
C ARG A 64 -9.85 -9.59 -15.11
N GLY A 65 -8.51 -9.70 -15.06
CA GLY A 65 -7.63 -9.64 -16.23
C GLY A 65 -6.94 -8.30 -16.44
N THR A 66 -7.33 -7.25 -15.70
CA THR A 66 -6.53 -6.02 -15.62
C THR A 66 -5.47 -6.18 -14.54
N CYS A 67 -4.21 -6.15 -14.95
CA CYS A 67 -3.06 -6.47 -14.09
C CYS A 67 -2.26 -5.22 -13.76
N LEU A 68 -2.15 -4.91 -12.47
CA LEU A 68 -1.32 -3.84 -11.92
C LEU A 68 -0.26 -4.41 -10.99
N MET A 69 0.92 -3.78 -10.96
CA MET A 69 1.85 -3.96 -9.84
C MET A 69 2.01 -2.64 -9.09
N VAL A 70 2.08 -2.71 -7.76
CA VAL A 70 2.44 -1.57 -6.90
C VAL A 70 3.83 -1.87 -6.35
N ASP A 71 4.75 -0.92 -6.45
CA ASP A 71 6.11 -0.97 -5.93
C ASP A 71 6.84 -2.31 -6.19
N PRO A 72 6.89 -2.79 -7.44
CA PRO A 72 7.47 -4.09 -7.75
C PRO A 72 8.99 -4.07 -7.65
N MET A 73 9.54 -4.43 -6.49
CA MET A 73 10.97 -4.61 -6.28
C MET A 73 11.31 -6.10 -6.42
N LEU A 74 11.39 -6.61 -7.68
CA LEU A 74 11.66 -8.03 -7.99
C LEU A 74 13.15 -8.34 -8.12
N LYS A 75 14.00 -7.33 -8.30
CA LYS A 75 15.47 -7.41 -8.32
C LYS A 75 16.10 -6.05 -8.08
N GLY A 76 17.41 -6.03 -7.86
CA GLY A 76 18.21 -4.78 -7.78
C GLY A 76 18.16 -4.07 -6.45
N PHE A 77 17.64 -4.71 -5.39
CA PHE A 77 17.76 -4.17 -4.05
C PHE A 77 19.21 -4.25 -3.56
N ASP A 78 19.68 -3.26 -2.86
CA ASP A 78 21.06 -3.13 -2.43
C ASP A 78 21.38 -3.86 -1.11
N MET A 79 20.37 -4.41 -0.44
CA MET A 79 20.52 -5.21 0.77
C MET A 79 20.12 -6.68 0.54
N PRO A 80 20.72 -7.62 1.30
CA PRO A 80 20.31 -9.02 1.25
C PRO A 80 18.86 -9.21 1.68
N LEU A 81 18.05 -9.79 0.82
CA LEU A 81 16.67 -10.17 1.14
C LEU A 81 16.62 -11.54 1.81
N LEU A 82 15.72 -11.69 2.78
CA LEU A 82 15.48 -12.97 3.48
C LEU A 82 14.44 -13.85 2.76
N ILE A 83 13.91 -13.39 1.62
CA ILE A 83 12.90 -14.09 0.82
C ILE A 83 13.38 -14.22 -0.62
N ASN A 84 12.89 -15.25 -1.31
CA ASN A 84 12.99 -15.35 -2.76
C ASN A 84 11.81 -14.59 -3.40
N MET A 85 12.06 -13.87 -4.49
CA MET A 85 10.98 -13.23 -5.24
C MET A 85 10.08 -14.28 -5.87
N PRO A 86 8.74 -14.10 -5.86
CA PRO A 86 7.79 -15.11 -6.34
C PRO A 86 7.78 -15.25 -7.87
N ILE A 87 8.28 -14.23 -8.59
CA ILE A 87 8.39 -14.21 -10.05
C ILE A 87 9.62 -13.36 -10.43
N ALA A 88 10.28 -13.69 -11.54
CA ALA A 88 11.32 -12.81 -12.09
C ALA A 88 10.70 -11.79 -13.07
N PRO A 89 11.26 -10.57 -13.21
CA PRO A 89 10.72 -9.54 -14.12
C PRO A 89 10.54 -10.04 -15.56
N LYS A 90 11.49 -10.83 -16.07
CA LYS A 90 11.46 -11.42 -17.42
C LYS A 90 10.32 -12.41 -17.67
N ASP A 91 9.75 -12.97 -16.58
CA ASP A 91 8.68 -13.98 -16.65
C ASP A 91 7.29 -13.35 -16.55
N VAL A 92 7.20 -12.02 -16.33
CA VAL A 92 5.97 -11.24 -16.35
C VAL A 92 5.46 -11.15 -17.79
N PRO A 93 4.25 -11.68 -18.11
CA PRO A 93 3.80 -11.75 -19.50
C PRO A 93 3.23 -10.43 -20.02
N HIS A 94 2.54 -9.68 -19.16
CA HIS A 94 1.97 -8.36 -19.46
C HIS A 94 1.58 -7.64 -18.17
N LEU A 95 1.52 -6.30 -18.24
CA LEU A 95 0.96 -5.43 -17.21
C LEU A 95 0.21 -4.29 -17.89
N ASP A 96 -0.95 -3.93 -17.37
CA ASP A 96 -1.67 -2.73 -17.77
C ASP A 96 -1.02 -1.48 -17.16
N ALA A 97 -0.57 -1.56 -15.90
CA ALA A 97 0.20 -0.49 -15.28
C ALA A 97 1.12 -0.96 -14.15
N VAL A 98 2.13 -0.14 -13.86
CA VAL A 98 2.91 -0.17 -12.63
C VAL A 98 2.68 1.14 -11.89
N LEU A 99 2.40 1.07 -10.59
CA LEU A 99 2.20 2.20 -9.69
C LEU A 99 3.41 2.28 -8.75
N ILE A 100 4.06 3.43 -8.68
CA ILE A 100 5.22 3.65 -7.80
C ILE A 100 4.88 4.72 -6.76
N THR A 101 5.03 4.40 -5.49
CA THR A 101 4.70 5.33 -4.40
C THR A 101 5.75 6.41 -4.22
N HIS A 102 7.03 6.07 -4.31
CA HIS A 102 8.16 6.99 -4.15
C HIS A 102 9.49 6.40 -4.65
N CYS A 103 10.58 7.15 -4.51
CA CYS A 103 11.85 6.87 -5.17
C CYS A 103 12.79 5.93 -4.40
N ASP A 104 12.46 5.49 -3.20
CA ASP A 104 13.35 4.63 -2.42
C ASP A 104 13.51 3.26 -3.12
N ASN A 105 14.70 2.69 -3.06
CA ASN A 105 15.07 1.54 -3.87
C ASN A 105 14.39 0.22 -3.49
N ASP A 106 13.72 0.19 -2.35
CA ASP A 106 12.83 -0.89 -1.90
C ASP A 106 11.40 -0.77 -2.44
N HIS A 107 11.06 0.37 -3.07
CA HIS A 107 9.81 0.64 -3.77
C HIS A 107 10.01 0.83 -5.28
N TYR A 108 10.96 1.67 -5.69
CA TYR A 108 11.28 1.91 -7.09
C TYR A 108 12.55 1.18 -7.51
N SER A 109 12.40 -0.03 -8.01
CA SER A 109 13.50 -0.79 -8.62
C SER A 109 13.64 -0.46 -10.10
N VAL A 110 14.61 0.39 -10.45
CA VAL A 110 14.95 0.70 -11.85
C VAL A 110 15.22 -0.58 -12.67
N PRO A 111 16.03 -1.57 -12.18
CA PRO A 111 16.26 -2.81 -12.94
C PRO A 111 14.98 -3.64 -13.16
N THR A 112 14.05 -3.65 -12.21
CA THR A 112 12.77 -4.34 -12.37
C THR A 112 11.91 -3.65 -13.43
N CYS A 113 11.70 -2.33 -13.28
CA CYS A 113 10.84 -1.57 -14.18
C CYS A 113 11.35 -1.54 -15.61
N THR A 114 12.67 -1.35 -15.80
CA THR A 114 13.27 -1.36 -17.17
C THR A 114 13.20 -2.72 -17.84
N GLU A 115 13.36 -3.83 -17.11
CA GLU A 115 13.20 -5.17 -17.70
C GLU A 115 11.74 -5.46 -18.08
N MET A 116 10.76 -4.93 -17.33
CA MET A 116 9.33 -5.09 -17.65
C MET A 116 8.81 -4.07 -18.68
N SER A 117 9.61 -3.10 -19.12
CA SER A 117 9.13 -1.98 -19.96
C SER A 117 8.48 -2.43 -21.28
N SER A 118 8.89 -3.57 -21.85
CA SER A 118 8.31 -4.09 -23.08
C SER A 118 6.94 -4.77 -22.90
N VAL A 119 6.58 -5.12 -21.67
CA VAL A 119 5.34 -5.83 -21.32
C VAL A 119 4.40 -4.99 -20.44
N CYS A 120 4.87 -3.86 -19.93
CA CYS A 120 4.09 -2.91 -19.14
C CYS A 120 3.66 -1.73 -20.03
N ARG A 121 2.36 -1.41 -20.03
CA ARG A 121 1.82 -0.33 -20.87
C ARG A 121 2.14 1.05 -20.31
N GLU A 122 1.95 1.24 -19.02
CA GLU A 122 1.99 2.55 -18.37
C GLU A 122 2.61 2.45 -16.97
N TYR A 123 3.31 3.52 -16.57
CA TYR A 123 3.83 3.70 -15.22
C TYR A 123 3.20 4.97 -14.64
N HIS A 124 2.70 4.91 -13.40
CA HIS A 124 2.03 6.05 -12.78
C HIS A 124 2.62 6.35 -11.40
N SER A 125 2.79 7.64 -11.12
CA SER A 125 3.26 8.13 -9.83
C SER A 125 3.02 9.64 -9.67
N THR A 126 3.73 10.26 -8.74
CA THR A 126 3.85 11.72 -8.62
C THR A 126 4.67 12.30 -9.79
N PHE A 127 4.61 13.61 -10.01
CA PHE A 127 5.41 14.28 -11.06
C PHE A 127 6.91 14.12 -10.86
N TYR A 128 7.39 14.07 -9.62
CA TYR A 128 8.80 13.81 -9.37
C TYR A 128 9.22 12.42 -9.84
N MET A 129 8.46 11.42 -9.46
CA MET A 129 8.72 10.04 -9.89
C MET A 129 8.59 9.87 -11.39
N ASP A 130 7.61 10.53 -12.02
CA ASP A 130 7.44 10.55 -13.48
C ASP A 130 8.72 11.05 -14.16
N SER A 131 9.27 12.18 -13.68
CA SER A 131 10.53 12.71 -14.21
C SER A 131 11.70 11.73 -14.10
N LEU A 132 11.76 10.92 -13.02
CA LEU A 132 12.78 9.87 -12.85
C LEU A 132 12.54 8.70 -13.83
N MET A 133 11.31 8.27 -13.96
CA MET A 133 10.91 7.16 -14.85
C MET A 133 11.13 7.51 -16.33
N GLU A 134 10.85 8.74 -16.74
CA GLU A 134 11.15 9.25 -18.09
C GLU A 134 12.65 9.15 -18.41
N THR A 135 13.55 9.45 -17.45
CA THR A 135 15.01 9.31 -17.67
C THR A 135 15.44 7.87 -17.94
N GLN A 136 14.62 6.88 -17.55
CA GLN A 136 14.83 5.47 -17.81
C GLN A 136 14.10 4.98 -19.09
N GLY A 137 13.44 5.88 -19.82
CA GLY A 137 12.70 5.56 -21.04
C GLY A 137 11.39 4.80 -20.80
N LEU A 138 10.82 4.90 -19.58
CA LEU A 138 9.55 4.29 -19.24
C LEU A 138 8.39 5.19 -19.74
N ASN A 139 7.31 4.56 -20.20
CA ASN A 139 6.08 5.29 -20.57
C ASN A 139 5.32 5.68 -19.29
N SER A 140 5.67 6.81 -18.71
CA SER A 140 5.22 7.22 -17.39
C SER A 140 4.32 8.45 -17.40
N PHE A 141 3.53 8.60 -16.33
CA PHE A 141 2.55 9.66 -16.15
C PHE A 141 2.57 10.16 -14.72
N GLY A 142 2.80 11.46 -14.55
CA GLY A 142 2.77 12.16 -13.27
C GLY A 142 1.37 12.64 -12.90
N HIS A 143 1.01 12.49 -11.63
CA HIS A 143 -0.27 12.91 -11.07
C HIS A 143 -0.10 13.76 -9.82
N ARG A 144 -1.11 14.59 -9.51
CA ARG A 144 -1.20 15.32 -8.25
C ARG A 144 -1.83 14.47 -7.16
N ILE A 145 -1.46 14.74 -5.93
CA ILE A 145 -2.16 14.19 -4.77
C ILE A 145 -3.65 14.57 -4.85
N GLY A 146 -4.51 13.58 -4.66
CA GLY A 146 -5.97 13.73 -4.79
C GLY A 146 -6.52 13.54 -6.20
N GLU A 147 -5.67 13.52 -7.22
CA GLU A 147 -6.06 13.23 -8.60
C GLU A 147 -6.49 11.76 -8.75
N THR A 148 -7.43 11.53 -9.67
CA THR A 148 -7.96 10.19 -9.97
C THR A 148 -7.79 9.91 -11.46
N PHE A 149 -7.27 8.72 -11.78
CA PHE A 149 -7.16 8.20 -13.14
C PHE A 149 -7.68 6.76 -13.19
N ASN A 150 -7.77 6.16 -14.37
CA ASN A 150 -8.27 4.80 -14.52
C ASN A 150 -7.27 3.92 -15.28
N VAL A 151 -7.15 2.68 -14.85
CA VAL A 151 -6.49 1.61 -15.60
C VAL A 151 -7.51 0.51 -15.79
N GLY A 152 -8.01 0.36 -17.02
CA GLY A 152 -9.17 -0.50 -17.28
C GLY A 152 -10.36 -0.15 -16.37
N PRO A 153 -10.95 -1.12 -15.66
CA PRO A 153 -12.07 -0.90 -14.76
C PRO A 153 -11.66 -0.40 -13.36
N ILE A 154 -10.37 -0.25 -13.08
CA ILE A 154 -9.85 0.17 -11.78
C ILE A 154 -9.71 1.69 -11.76
N SER A 155 -10.39 2.34 -10.82
CA SER A 155 -10.24 3.77 -10.57
C SER A 155 -9.22 3.97 -9.45
N ILE A 156 -8.18 4.77 -9.71
CA ILE A 156 -7.01 4.94 -8.85
C ILE A 156 -6.88 6.40 -8.46
N LYS A 157 -6.89 6.67 -7.16
CA LYS A 157 -6.69 8.01 -6.60
C LYS A 157 -5.38 8.06 -5.85
N LEU A 158 -4.54 9.08 -6.10
CA LEU A 158 -3.36 9.32 -5.29
C LEU A 158 -3.77 9.86 -3.92
N THR A 159 -3.29 9.21 -2.87
CA THR A 159 -3.43 9.68 -1.49
C THR A 159 -2.14 10.34 -1.02
N PRO A 160 -2.20 11.31 -0.09
CA PRO A 160 -0.99 11.91 0.45
C PRO A 160 -0.15 10.86 1.18
N ALA A 161 1.17 11.10 1.19
CA ALA A 161 2.13 10.34 2.01
C ALA A 161 3.17 11.31 2.58
N TYR A 162 3.75 10.99 3.73
CA TYR A 162 4.78 11.79 4.37
C TYR A 162 5.97 10.93 4.75
N HIS A 163 7.04 11.00 3.94
CA HIS A 163 8.23 10.17 4.07
C HIS A 163 9.51 10.92 3.66
N THR A 164 9.64 12.18 4.05
CA THR A 164 10.74 13.07 3.64
C THR A 164 12.03 12.87 4.44
N TRP A 165 12.38 11.63 4.80
CA TRP A 165 13.57 11.30 5.60
C TRP A 165 14.88 11.69 4.92
N GLN A 166 14.90 11.71 3.58
CA GLN A 166 16.08 12.08 2.79
C GLN A 166 16.57 13.50 3.10
N ASN A 167 15.68 14.40 3.53
CA ASN A 167 16.05 15.77 3.92
C ASN A 167 16.91 15.82 5.19
N GLU A 168 16.94 14.75 5.98
CA GLU A 168 17.76 14.61 7.17
C GLU A 168 19.16 14.07 6.85
N TYR A 169 19.40 13.65 5.60
CA TYR A 169 20.64 13.02 5.15
C TYR A 169 21.47 13.99 4.27
N PRO A 170 22.73 14.27 4.64
CA PRO A 170 23.57 15.24 3.92
C PRO A 170 23.99 14.78 2.51
N GLY A 171 23.73 13.53 2.14
CA GLY A 171 24.07 12.98 0.82
C GLY A 171 23.10 13.38 -0.29
N TYR A 172 21.93 13.87 0.03
CA TYR A 172 20.96 14.34 -0.95
C TYR A 172 21.13 15.83 -1.22
N THR A 173 21.18 16.21 -2.51
CA THR A 173 21.41 17.58 -2.96
C THR A 173 20.11 18.35 -3.26
N ARG A 174 18.97 17.66 -3.26
CA ARG A 174 17.66 18.29 -3.44
C ARG A 174 16.85 18.26 -2.14
N GLU A 175 15.94 19.20 -2.00
CA GLU A 175 14.88 19.15 -1.01
C GLU A 175 13.74 18.24 -1.52
N PHE A 176 13.40 17.21 -0.73
CA PHE A 176 12.25 16.34 -0.98
C PHE A 176 11.01 16.95 -0.35
N LYS A 177 9.91 16.96 -1.08
CA LYS A 177 8.63 17.54 -0.68
C LYS A 177 7.59 16.46 -0.46
N VAL A 178 6.53 16.79 0.25
CA VAL A 178 5.42 15.86 0.51
C VAL A 178 4.77 15.38 -0.79
N GLU A 179 4.67 16.25 -1.80
CA GLU A 179 4.14 15.90 -3.12
C GLU A 179 5.03 14.97 -3.96
N ASP A 180 6.25 14.66 -3.51
CA ASP A 180 7.14 13.67 -4.16
C ASP A 180 6.74 12.22 -3.81
N TYR A 181 5.88 12.04 -2.81
CA TYR A 181 5.43 10.77 -2.26
C TYR A 181 3.92 10.63 -2.40
N CYS A 182 3.45 9.41 -2.60
CA CYS A 182 2.01 9.13 -2.61
C CYS A 182 1.70 7.72 -2.12
N GLY A 183 0.44 7.51 -1.77
CA GLY A 183 -0.18 6.20 -1.76
C GLY A 183 -1.22 6.09 -2.85
N PHE A 184 -1.82 4.91 -3.02
CA PHE A 184 -2.83 4.64 -4.03
C PHE A 184 -4.09 4.05 -3.40
N LEU A 185 -5.22 4.72 -3.57
CA LEU A 185 -6.54 4.21 -3.24
C LEU A 185 -7.19 3.70 -4.53
N MET A 186 -7.34 2.38 -4.64
CA MET A 186 -7.74 1.68 -5.86
C MET A 186 -9.13 1.08 -5.68
N LYS A 187 -10.10 1.58 -6.44
CA LYS A 187 -11.46 1.04 -6.48
C LYS A 187 -11.56 0.04 -7.63
N THR A 188 -11.64 -1.25 -7.29
CA THR A 188 -11.89 -2.34 -8.22
C THR A 188 -13.39 -2.68 -8.27
N PRO A 189 -13.85 -3.50 -9.22
CA PRO A 189 -15.22 -4.02 -9.21
C PRO A 189 -15.59 -4.85 -7.96
N ASP A 190 -14.59 -5.36 -7.23
CA ASP A 190 -14.79 -6.28 -6.11
C ASP A 190 -14.51 -5.66 -4.74
N GLY A 191 -13.99 -4.45 -4.69
CA GLY A 191 -13.70 -3.76 -3.42
C GLY A 191 -12.68 -2.64 -3.55
N LEU A 192 -12.44 -1.99 -2.43
CA LEU A 192 -11.54 -0.86 -2.28
C LEU A 192 -10.23 -1.31 -1.64
N ILE A 193 -9.12 -1.06 -2.32
CA ILE A 193 -7.77 -1.41 -1.88
C ILE A 193 -7.01 -0.12 -1.61
N TRP A 194 -6.29 -0.04 -0.50
CA TRP A 194 -5.43 1.09 -0.22
C TRP A 194 -3.99 0.64 0.04
N ALA A 195 -3.06 1.19 -0.73
CA ALA A 195 -1.62 1.08 -0.55
C ALA A 195 -1.09 2.48 -0.16
N PRO A 196 -0.89 2.78 1.12
CA PRO A 196 -0.46 4.11 1.58
C PRO A 196 0.97 4.46 1.16
N GLY A 197 1.78 3.49 0.74
CA GLY A 197 3.22 3.64 0.62
C GLY A 197 3.86 3.80 2.00
N ASP A 198 5.12 4.18 2.04
CA ASP A 198 5.79 4.56 3.27
C ASP A 198 5.31 5.94 3.69
N SER A 199 4.66 6.00 4.83
CA SER A 199 4.13 7.26 5.33
C SER A 199 4.01 7.26 6.85
N ARG A 200 4.33 8.40 7.45
CA ARG A 200 3.83 8.70 8.79
C ARG A 200 2.31 8.84 8.73
N PHE A 201 1.64 8.66 9.87
CA PHE A 201 0.20 8.91 9.96
C PHE A 201 -0.12 10.37 9.59
N LEU A 202 -1.12 10.54 8.72
CA LEU A 202 -1.65 11.84 8.35
C LEU A 202 -3.14 11.92 8.75
N PRO A 203 -3.62 13.06 9.31
CA PRO A 203 -5.04 13.23 9.64
C PRO A 203 -5.98 12.97 8.46
N GLU A 204 -5.55 13.28 7.23
CA GLU A 204 -6.27 13.07 5.97
C GLU A 204 -6.63 11.60 5.73
N PHE A 205 -5.90 10.67 6.34
CA PHE A 205 -6.20 9.24 6.25
C PHE A 205 -7.52 8.86 6.89
N LEU A 206 -7.95 9.63 7.90
CA LEU A 206 -9.25 9.45 8.56
C LEU A 206 -10.44 9.91 7.69
N GLU A 207 -10.18 10.68 6.63
CA GLU A 207 -11.19 11.17 5.69
C GLU A 207 -11.38 10.23 4.50
N LEU A 208 -10.45 9.26 4.31
CA LEU A 208 -10.57 8.27 3.27
C LEU A 208 -11.74 7.32 3.55
N PRO A 209 -12.44 6.84 2.51
CA PRO A 209 -13.40 5.76 2.68
C PRO A 209 -12.69 4.52 3.23
N ALA A 210 -13.36 3.78 4.11
CA ALA A 210 -12.82 2.57 4.70
C ALA A 210 -12.49 1.55 3.60
N PRO A 211 -11.22 1.15 3.42
CA PRO A 211 -10.84 0.15 2.43
C PRO A 211 -11.21 -1.26 2.89
N ASP A 212 -11.49 -2.15 1.92
CA ASP A 212 -11.68 -3.58 2.19
C ASP A 212 -10.33 -4.27 2.44
N VAL A 213 -9.27 -3.78 1.80
CA VAL A 213 -7.89 -4.26 1.96
C VAL A 213 -6.94 -3.08 2.09
N ILE A 214 -6.02 -3.17 3.04
CA ILE A 214 -4.96 -2.18 3.24
C ILE A 214 -3.61 -2.87 3.36
N PHE A 215 -2.61 -2.31 2.67
CA PHE A 215 -1.23 -2.76 2.75
C PHE A 215 -0.45 -1.82 3.66
N PHE A 216 -0.12 -2.29 4.85
CA PHE A 216 0.67 -1.55 5.81
C PHE A 216 2.08 -2.10 5.89
N ASP A 217 3.06 -1.22 5.88
CA ASP A 217 4.39 -1.53 6.41
C ASP A 217 4.33 -1.61 7.94
N PHE A 218 4.82 -2.73 8.49
CA PHE A 218 4.95 -2.96 9.94
C PHE A 218 6.38 -2.74 10.44
N SER A 219 7.11 -1.80 9.85
CA SER A 219 8.42 -1.40 10.34
C SER A 219 8.34 -0.69 11.71
N GLU A 220 9.48 -0.33 12.31
CA GLU A 220 9.56 0.38 13.60
C GLU A 220 8.78 1.71 13.65
N VAL A 221 8.40 2.25 12.49
CA VAL A 221 7.54 3.42 12.36
C VAL A 221 6.15 3.22 13.01
N MET A 222 5.69 1.97 13.18
CA MET A 222 4.46 1.65 13.92
C MET A 222 4.45 2.12 15.38
N THR A 223 5.59 2.35 15.99
CA THR A 223 5.64 2.98 17.33
C THR A 223 5.21 4.45 17.28
N SER A 224 5.45 5.13 16.16
CA SER A 224 4.98 6.50 15.95
C SER A 224 3.47 6.55 15.64
N TRP A 225 2.94 5.60 14.86
CA TRP A 225 1.51 5.47 14.60
C TRP A 225 0.71 5.26 15.89
N ARG A 226 1.17 4.36 16.77
CA ARG A 226 0.52 4.17 18.08
C ARG A 226 0.54 5.43 18.94
N LYS A 227 1.63 6.19 18.93
CA LYS A 227 1.72 7.44 19.68
C LYS A 227 0.84 8.52 19.10
N THR A 228 0.70 8.58 17.77
CA THR A 228 -0.10 9.62 17.08
C THR A 228 -1.60 9.34 17.15
N VAL A 229 -2.01 8.07 17.02
CA VAL A 229 -3.43 7.67 17.21
C VAL A 229 -3.90 7.85 18.66
N GLN A 230 -2.98 7.92 19.62
CA GLN A 230 -3.27 8.23 21.02
C GLN A 230 -3.19 9.72 21.36
N THR A 231 -2.95 10.60 20.37
CA THR A 231 -2.97 12.05 20.63
C THR A 231 -4.40 12.56 20.79
N GLU A 232 -4.55 13.61 21.60
CA GLU A 232 -5.83 14.22 21.99
C GLU A 232 -6.81 14.42 20.81
N ALA A 233 -6.33 14.80 19.63
CA ALA A 233 -7.17 15.06 18.45
C ALA A 233 -7.93 13.82 17.92
N VAL A 234 -7.38 12.61 18.07
CA VAL A 234 -8.07 11.36 17.69
C VAL A 234 -9.03 10.93 18.79
N GLN A 235 -8.62 11.11 20.05
CA GLN A 235 -9.50 10.84 21.20
C GLN A 235 -10.72 11.76 21.17
N ASP A 236 -10.54 13.06 20.88
CA ASP A 236 -11.63 14.04 20.77
C ASP A 236 -12.61 13.69 19.63
N ARG A 237 -12.10 13.29 18.44
CA ARG A 237 -12.97 12.88 17.31
C ARG A 237 -13.72 11.57 17.58
N VAL A 238 -13.07 10.58 18.18
CA VAL A 238 -13.73 9.33 18.57
C VAL A 238 -14.80 9.60 19.61
N GLN A 239 -14.54 10.50 20.54
CA GLN A 239 -15.51 10.91 21.57
C GLN A 239 -16.67 11.70 20.97
N GLU A 240 -16.42 12.65 20.05
CA GLU A 240 -17.45 13.37 19.29
C GLU A 240 -18.35 12.44 18.46
N ASP A 241 -17.78 11.44 17.80
CA ASP A 241 -18.54 10.47 17.00
C ASP A 241 -19.38 9.54 17.89
N GLN A 242 -18.86 9.15 19.06
CA GLN A 242 -19.62 8.39 20.05
C GLN A 242 -20.78 9.22 20.61
N GLU A 243 -20.57 10.49 20.89
CA GLU A 243 -21.63 11.41 21.35
C GLU A 243 -22.68 11.65 20.26
N ARG A 244 -22.27 11.87 19.00
CA ARG A 244 -23.20 11.99 17.86
C ARG A 244 -24.02 10.73 17.66
N HIS A 245 -23.41 9.56 17.80
CA HIS A 245 -24.11 8.28 17.70
C HIS A 245 -25.13 8.10 18.83
N SER A 246 -24.75 8.42 20.06
CA SER A 246 -25.63 8.38 21.24
C SER A 246 -26.80 9.33 21.11
N ARG A 247 -26.57 10.58 20.66
CA ARG A 247 -27.64 11.56 20.40
C ARG A 247 -28.61 11.08 19.31
N ARG A 248 -28.12 10.50 18.21
CA ARG A 248 -28.97 9.92 17.15
C ARG A 248 -29.79 8.74 17.64
N LYS A 249 -29.25 7.92 18.53
CA LYS A 249 -29.97 6.78 19.13
C LYS A 249 -31.11 7.30 20.05
N LEU A 250 -30.82 8.27 20.89
CA LEU A 250 -31.81 8.89 21.78
C LEU A 250 -32.97 9.55 21.01
N LEU A 251 -32.66 10.25 19.91
CA LEU A 251 -33.65 10.87 19.03
C LEU A 251 -34.54 9.82 18.32
N ARG A 252 -33.99 8.68 17.94
CA ARG A 252 -34.77 7.58 17.36
C ARG A 252 -35.69 6.89 18.38
N GLU A 253 -35.23 6.72 19.61
CA GLU A 253 -36.02 6.15 20.69
C GLU A 253 -37.16 7.07 21.10
N ASN A 254 -36.94 8.37 21.17
CA ASN A 254 -37.99 9.37 21.50
C ASN A 254 -39.05 9.49 20.39
N ARG A 255 -38.66 9.32 19.09
CA ARG A 255 -39.62 9.27 17.96
C ARG A 255 -40.46 8.01 17.90
N ARG A 256 -40.09 6.95 18.60
CA ARG A 256 -40.88 5.70 18.69
C ARG A 256 -41.85 5.68 19.87
N LYS A 257 -41.80 6.71 20.73
CA LYS A 257 -42.69 6.86 21.91
C LYS A 257 -43.76 7.94 21.74
N LEU A 258 -43.77 8.65 20.62
CA LEU A 258 -44.80 9.53 20.09
C LEU A 258 -45.57 8.83 18.95
#